data_35babf050dcd76a47d04133c53b45d6a
#
_entry.id   35babf050dcd76a47d04133c53b45d6a
#
_cell.length_a   1.000
_cell.length_b   1.000
_cell.length_c   1.000
_cell.angle_alpha   90.00
_cell.angle_beta   90.00
_cell.angle_gamma   90.00
#
_symmetry.space_group_name_H-M   'P 1'
#
loop_
_entity.id
_entity.type
_entity.pdbx_description
1 polymer ?
#
loop_
_entity_poly.entity_id
_entity_poly.type
_entity_poly.pdbx_seq_one_letter_code
_entity_poly.pdbx_strand_id
1 'polypeptide(L)'
;IKGLENEPERGSRCTKCFDMRFERSALFAHEHDFPTFATTLGISRWKDMKQINDSGHRAASRYQKVNYWDFNWRKQGGSSRMIEISKRENFYQQEYCGCVYSLRDTNKWRMSQNKPRIIRGIKFYN
;
A
#
# COMPACT_ATOMS: atom_id res chain seq x y z
N ILE A 1 13.66 -0.15 -9.91
CA ILE A 1 12.44 0.19 -10.71
C ILE A 1 12.79 0.74 -12.09
N LYS A 2 14.07 0.70 -12.45
CA LYS A 2 14.56 1.14 -13.76
C LYS A 2 13.76 0.44 -14.88
N GLY A 3 13.23 1.23 -15.83
CA GLY A 3 12.41 0.75 -16.93
C GLY A 3 10.91 0.59 -16.62
N LEU A 4 10.46 0.85 -15.38
CA LEU A 4 9.06 0.75 -14.96
C LEU A 4 8.47 2.10 -14.51
N GLU A 5 9.15 3.20 -14.82
CA GLU A 5 8.79 4.54 -14.34
C GLU A 5 7.42 5.01 -14.85
N ASN A 6 7.04 4.55 -16.05
CA ASN A 6 5.79 4.90 -16.72
C ASN A 6 4.68 3.86 -16.58
N GLU A 7 4.94 2.77 -15.85
CA GLU A 7 3.91 1.78 -15.53
C GLU A 7 2.76 2.43 -14.75
N PRO A 8 1.52 2.07 -15.06
CA PRO A 8 0.36 2.57 -14.31
C PRO A 8 0.35 2.08 -12.86
N GLU A 9 -0.50 2.66 -12.05
CA GLU A 9 -0.83 2.07 -10.75
C GLU A 9 -1.44 0.68 -10.96
N ARG A 10 -1.12 -0.26 -10.08
CA ARG A 10 -1.41 -1.71 -10.17
C ARG A 10 -0.62 -2.46 -11.26
N GLY A 11 0.24 -1.79 -12.02
CA GLY A 11 1.14 -2.43 -12.98
C GLY A 11 2.33 -3.12 -12.33
N SER A 12 3.29 -3.57 -13.15
CA SER A 12 4.47 -4.33 -12.71
C SER A 12 5.37 -3.56 -11.74
N ARG A 13 5.41 -2.22 -11.84
CA ARG A 13 6.08 -1.37 -10.85
C ARG A 13 5.53 -1.57 -9.43
N CYS A 14 4.21 -1.66 -9.29
CA CYS A 14 3.57 -1.90 -7.98
C CYS A 14 3.86 -3.31 -7.46
N THR A 15 3.88 -4.32 -8.33
CA THR A 15 4.29 -5.68 -7.96
C THR A 15 5.70 -5.68 -7.38
N LYS A 16 6.67 -5.07 -8.06
CA LYS A 16 8.05 -4.95 -7.55
C LYS A 16 8.13 -4.24 -6.21
N CYS A 17 7.35 -3.18 -6.04
CA CYS A 17 7.28 -2.46 -4.76
C CYS A 17 6.71 -3.34 -3.63
N PHE A 18 5.66 -4.11 -3.89
CA PHE A 18 5.09 -5.04 -2.91
C PHE A 18 6.06 -6.18 -2.59
N ASP A 19 6.66 -6.79 -3.61
CA ASP A 19 7.64 -7.86 -3.43
C ASP A 19 8.79 -7.42 -2.50
N MET A 20 9.38 -6.26 -2.76
CA MET A 20 10.47 -5.72 -1.93
C MET A 20 10.02 -5.45 -0.49
N ARG A 21 8.84 -4.91 -0.29
CA ARG A 21 8.32 -4.59 1.05
C ARG A 21 7.95 -5.85 1.84
N PHE A 22 7.26 -6.79 1.22
CA PHE A 22 6.86 -8.03 1.87
C PHE A 22 8.03 -8.96 2.12
N GLU A 23 9.01 -9.00 1.23
CA GLU A 23 10.28 -9.70 1.47
C GLU A 23 10.94 -9.20 2.74
N ARG A 24 11.02 -7.88 2.93
CA ARG A 24 11.61 -7.31 4.15
C ARG A 24 10.79 -7.63 5.40
N SER A 25 9.45 -7.62 5.28
CA SER A 25 8.55 -7.99 6.40
C SER A 25 8.65 -9.47 6.75
N ALA A 26 8.71 -10.35 5.76
CA ALA A 26 8.86 -11.79 5.97
C ALA A 26 10.22 -12.14 6.58
N LEU A 27 11.30 -11.49 6.10
CA LEU A 27 12.63 -11.65 6.69
C LEU A 27 12.64 -11.21 8.16
N PHE A 28 12.05 -10.05 8.47
CA PHE A 28 11.95 -9.56 9.85
C PHE A 28 11.16 -10.53 10.73
N ALA A 29 10.04 -11.06 10.23
CA ALA A 29 9.25 -12.05 10.95
C ALA A 29 10.07 -13.33 11.22
N HIS A 30 10.84 -13.79 10.24
CA HIS A 30 11.72 -14.93 10.39
C HIS A 30 12.84 -14.70 11.42
N GLU A 31 13.53 -13.56 11.35
CA GLU A 31 14.65 -13.22 12.24
C GLU A 31 14.21 -13.01 13.71
N HIS A 32 12.92 -12.69 13.95
CA HIS A 32 12.38 -12.39 15.28
C HIS A 32 11.32 -13.40 15.75
N ASP A 33 11.28 -14.59 15.13
CA ASP A 33 10.37 -15.68 15.50
C ASP A 33 8.88 -15.32 15.48
N PHE A 34 8.47 -14.38 14.62
CA PHE A 34 7.06 -14.13 14.38
C PHE A 34 6.51 -15.16 13.38
N PRO A 35 5.49 -15.95 13.76
CA PRO A 35 4.96 -16.99 12.89
C PRO A 35 4.09 -16.45 11.75
N THR A 36 3.68 -15.18 11.83
CA THR A 36 2.74 -14.58 10.88
C THR A 36 3.04 -13.10 10.67
N PHE A 37 2.93 -12.65 9.42
CA PHE A 37 2.86 -11.23 9.09
C PHE A 37 1.65 -10.94 8.20
N ALA A 38 1.21 -9.69 8.18
CA ALA A 38 0.07 -9.23 7.42
C ALA A 38 0.33 -7.84 6.84
N THR A 39 -0.62 -7.35 6.05
CA THR A 39 -0.61 -5.97 5.56
C THR A 39 -1.97 -5.31 5.71
N THR A 40 -1.98 -4.00 5.95
CA THR A 40 -3.18 -3.16 5.90
C THR A 40 -3.41 -2.51 4.52
N LEU A 41 -2.50 -2.72 3.56
CA LEU A 41 -2.61 -2.14 2.21
C LEU A 41 -3.93 -2.48 1.51
N GLY A 42 -4.45 -3.68 1.79
CA GLY A 42 -5.69 -4.18 1.21
C GLY A 42 -6.95 -3.42 1.60
N ILE A 43 -6.93 -2.57 2.65
CA ILE A 43 -8.10 -1.74 2.99
C ILE A 43 -8.39 -0.69 1.90
N SER A 44 -7.37 -0.24 1.17
CA SER A 44 -7.52 0.74 0.10
C SER A 44 -8.18 0.14 -1.14
N ARG A 45 -9.33 0.69 -1.54
CA ARG A 45 -10.02 0.31 -2.78
C ARG A 45 -9.21 0.55 -4.06
N TRP A 46 -8.17 1.38 -3.98
CA TRP A 46 -7.27 1.68 -5.10
C TRP A 46 -6.19 0.63 -5.32
N LYS A 47 -6.10 -0.36 -4.44
CA LYS A 47 -5.14 -1.45 -4.53
C LYS A 47 -5.80 -2.74 -5.02
N ASP A 48 -5.07 -3.51 -5.80
CA ASP A 48 -5.46 -4.83 -6.23
C ASP A 48 -5.13 -5.86 -5.13
N MET A 49 -6.17 -6.49 -4.57
CA MET A 49 -6.01 -7.48 -3.49
C MET A 49 -5.25 -8.72 -3.95
N LYS A 50 -5.50 -9.18 -5.18
CA LYS A 50 -4.80 -10.35 -5.72
C LYS A 50 -3.31 -10.05 -5.84
N GLN A 51 -2.94 -8.91 -6.40
CA GLN A 51 -1.54 -8.49 -6.55
C GLN A 51 -0.83 -8.39 -5.19
N ILE A 52 -1.49 -7.84 -4.17
CA ILE A 52 -0.98 -7.74 -2.81
C ILE A 52 -0.76 -9.13 -2.22
N ASN A 53 -1.77 -9.99 -2.27
CA ASN A 53 -1.72 -11.32 -1.66
C ASN A 53 -0.71 -12.22 -2.35
N ASP A 54 -0.62 -12.19 -3.68
CA ASP A 54 0.38 -12.93 -4.43
C ASP A 54 1.81 -12.56 -3.99
N SER A 55 2.07 -11.27 -3.78
CA SER A 55 3.37 -10.80 -3.26
C SER A 55 3.63 -11.24 -1.83
N GLY A 56 2.61 -11.18 -0.96
CA GLY A 56 2.69 -11.63 0.43
C GLY A 56 3.01 -13.12 0.54
N HIS A 57 2.29 -13.95 -0.23
CA HIS A 57 2.53 -15.39 -0.27
C HIS A 57 3.90 -15.75 -0.84
N ARG A 58 4.36 -15.08 -1.91
CA ARG A 58 5.71 -15.28 -2.45
C ARG A 58 6.79 -14.98 -1.42
N ALA A 59 6.64 -13.91 -0.64
CA ALA A 59 7.58 -13.56 0.40
C ALA A 59 7.59 -14.60 1.54
N ALA A 60 6.41 -15.01 2.01
CA ALA A 60 6.29 -16.02 3.06
C ALA A 60 6.89 -17.37 2.65
N SER A 61 6.72 -17.78 1.39
CA SER A 61 7.20 -19.08 0.89
C SER A 61 8.72 -19.28 1.00
N ARG A 62 9.48 -18.23 1.25
CA ARG A 62 10.94 -18.29 1.44
C ARG A 62 11.35 -18.73 2.84
N TYR A 63 10.42 -18.74 3.80
CA TYR A 63 10.70 -19.00 5.21
C TYR A 63 9.72 -20.04 5.78
N GLN A 64 10.20 -21.20 6.17
CA GLN A 64 9.36 -22.35 6.58
C GLN A 64 8.40 -22.07 7.74
N LYS A 65 8.75 -21.15 8.64
CA LYS A 65 7.98 -20.87 9.86
C LYS A 65 7.18 -19.57 9.78
N VAL A 66 7.14 -18.94 8.61
CA VAL A 66 6.47 -17.65 8.43
C VAL A 66 5.29 -17.80 7.49
N ASN A 67 4.12 -17.34 7.93
CA ASN A 67 2.91 -17.33 7.15
C ASN A 67 2.47 -15.91 6.80
N TYR A 68 1.93 -15.72 5.62
CA TYR A 68 1.25 -14.48 5.26
C TYR A 68 -0.25 -14.61 5.54
N TRP A 69 -0.79 -13.68 6.33
CA TRP A 69 -2.24 -13.62 6.60
C TRP A 69 -2.92 -12.70 5.59
N ASP A 70 -3.66 -13.30 4.66
CA ASP A 70 -4.31 -12.62 3.53
C ASP A 70 -5.72 -12.11 3.82
N PHE A 71 -5.98 -11.73 5.07
CA PHE A 71 -7.30 -11.25 5.50
C PHE A 71 -7.78 -10.06 4.68
N ASN A 72 -9.03 -10.12 4.21
CA ASN A 72 -9.64 -9.03 3.45
C ASN A 72 -10.31 -8.02 4.39
N TRP A 73 -9.59 -6.97 4.75
CA TRP A 73 -10.03 -5.89 5.62
C TRP A 73 -11.25 -5.09 5.11
N ARG A 74 -11.63 -5.23 3.83
CA ARG A 74 -12.80 -4.54 3.25
C ARG A 74 -14.11 -5.25 3.56
N LYS A 75 -14.06 -6.57 3.84
CA LYS A 75 -15.25 -7.40 4.10
C LYS A 75 -15.89 -7.10 5.46
N GLN A 76 -17.11 -7.58 5.63
CA GLN A 76 -17.87 -7.50 6.90
C GLN A 76 -17.96 -6.07 7.47
N GLY A 77 -18.18 -5.08 6.61
CA GLY A 77 -18.29 -3.68 7.03
C GLY A 77 -16.96 -2.97 7.28
N GLY A 78 -15.82 -3.61 7.02
CA GLY A 78 -14.49 -3.04 7.28
C GLY A 78 -14.24 -1.72 6.55
N SER A 79 -14.64 -1.61 5.28
CA SER A 79 -14.53 -0.34 4.54
C SER A 79 -15.36 0.78 5.15
N SER A 80 -16.60 0.52 5.54
CA SER A 80 -17.48 1.49 6.18
C SER A 80 -16.95 1.92 7.53
N ARG A 81 -16.46 0.95 8.32
CA ARG A 81 -15.87 1.21 9.65
C ARG A 81 -14.59 2.05 9.54
N MET A 82 -13.75 1.79 8.56
CA MET A 82 -12.56 2.60 8.30
C MET A 82 -12.91 4.05 7.99
N ILE A 83 -13.92 4.28 7.14
CA ILE A 83 -14.38 5.64 6.78
C ILE A 83 -14.96 6.35 8.01
N GLU A 84 -15.78 5.68 8.81
CA GLU A 84 -16.36 6.20 10.04
C GLU A 84 -15.27 6.67 11.02
N ILE A 85 -14.30 5.79 11.32
CA ILE A 85 -13.19 6.10 12.22
C ILE A 85 -12.35 7.26 11.67
N SER A 86 -12.01 7.22 10.39
CA SER A 86 -11.22 8.27 9.74
C SER A 86 -11.86 9.66 9.84
N LYS A 87 -13.19 9.73 9.71
CA LYS A 87 -13.94 10.98 9.89
C LYS A 87 -14.01 11.41 11.36
N ARG A 88 -14.32 10.48 12.26
CA ARG A 88 -14.45 10.76 13.69
C ARG A 88 -13.15 11.27 14.30
N GLU A 89 -12.02 10.63 13.95
CA GLU A 89 -10.70 10.97 14.47
C GLU A 89 -9.97 12.01 13.60
N ASN A 90 -10.63 12.54 12.56
CA ASN A 90 -10.06 13.52 11.62
C ASN A 90 -8.70 13.11 11.05
N PHE A 91 -8.57 11.83 10.64
CA PHE A 91 -7.32 11.32 10.08
C PHE A 91 -7.02 11.94 8.72
N TYR A 92 -5.74 12.17 8.47
CA TYR A 92 -5.27 12.63 7.17
C TYR A 92 -5.68 11.66 6.05
N GLN A 93 -6.32 12.20 5.01
CA GLN A 93 -6.70 11.45 3.82
C GLN A 93 -5.56 11.48 2.80
N GLN A 94 -4.85 10.37 2.67
CA GLN A 94 -3.76 10.24 1.70
C GLN A 94 -4.28 10.16 0.27
N GLU A 95 -3.83 11.07 -0.58
CA GLU A 95 -4.28 11.17 -1.98
C GLU A 95 -3.38 10.44 -2.98
N TYR A 96 -2.22 9.94 -2.55
CA TYR A 96 -1.29 9.17 -3.37
C TYR A 96 -0.61 8.08 -2.54
N CYS A 97 -0.03 7.10 -3.19
CA CYS A 97 0.50 5.88 -2.54
C CYS A 97 1.79 6.06 -1.71
N GLY A 98 2.33 7.29 -1.57
CA GLY A 98 3.65 7.53 -0.96
C GLY A 98 4.84 7.29 -1.91
N CYS A 99 4.58 6.81 -3.11
CA CYS A 99 5.56 6.61 -4.18
C CYS A 99 5.66 7.87 -5.05
N VAL A 100 6.86 8.24 -5.49
CA VAL A 100 7.08 9.45 -6.33
C VAL A 100 6.32 9.39 -7.65
N TYR A 101 6.13 8.22 -8.22
CA TYR A 101 5.38 8.04 -9.47
C TYR A 101 3.88 8.24 -9.26
N SER A 102 3.33 7.72 -8.16
CA SER A 102 1.94 7.97 -7.79
C SER A 102 1.69 9.46 -7.50
N LEU A 103 2.62 10.13 -6.82
CA LEU A 103 2.56 11.57 -6.61
C LEU A 103 2.59 12.35 -7.93
N ARG A 104 3.49 11.97 -8.86
CA ARG A 104 3.56 12.58 -10.21
C ARG A 104 2.21 12.46 -10.92
N ASP A 105 1.63 11.27 -10.94
CA ASP A 105 0.42 10.98 -11.68
C ASP A 105 -0.81 11.65 -11.02
N THR A 106 -0.89 11.63 -9.69
CA THR A 106 -1.90 12.40 -8.93
C THR A 106 -1.79 13.89 -9.22
N ASN A 107 -0.59 14.45 -9.24
CA ASN A 107 -0.40 15.87 -9.52
C ASN A 107 -0.75 16.23 -10.98
N LYS A 108 -0.48 15.37 -11.96
CA LYS A 108 -0.95 15.55 -13.34
C LYS A 108 -2.47 15.63 -13.40
N TRP A 109 -3.15 14.69 -12.74
CA TRP A 109 -4.61 14.68 -12.64
C TRP A 109 -5.14 15.93 -11.94
N ARG A 110 -4.56 16.33 -10.79
CA ARG A 110 -4.99 17.54 -10.07
C ARG A 110 -4.87 18.78 -10.93
N MET A 111 -3.78 18.93 -11.67
CA MET A 111 -3.59 20.05 -12.59
C MET A 111 -4.64 20.06 -13.70
N SER A 112 -5.01 18.90 -14.26
CA SER A 112 -6.10 18.84 -15.26
C SER A 112 -7.46 19.21 -14.71
N GLN A 113 -7.65 19.19 -13.37
CA GLN A 113 -8.85 19.61 -12.66
C GLN A 113 -8.74 21.01 -12.04
N ASN A 114 -7.75 21.81 -12.46
CA ASN A 114 -7.45 23.14 -11.90
C ASN A 114 -7.24 23.13 -10.35
N LYS A 115 -6.73 22.02 -9.79
CA LYS A 115 -6.41 21.88 -8.38
C LYS A 115 -4.92 22.13 -8.13
N PRO A 116 -4.52 22.70 -6.99
CA PRO A 116 -3.12 22.90 -6.67
C PRO A 116 -2.38 21.55 -6.54
N ARG A 117 -1.09 21.56 -6.88
CA ARG A 117 -0.24 20.37 -6.74
C ARG A 117 -0.03 20.03 -5.26
N ILE A 118 0.08 18.74 -4.96
CA ILE A 118 0.56 18.26 -3.66
C ILE A 118 2.07 18.46 -3.61
N ILE A 119 2.53 19.22 -2.61
CA ILE A 119 3.95 19.48 -2.35
C ILE A 119 4.34 18.71 -1.09
N ARG A 120 5.36 17.86 -1.17
CA ARG A 120 5.83 17.06 -0.05
C ARG A 120 6.41 17.95 1.06
N GLY A 121 6.08 17.66 2.29
CA GLY A 121 6.73 18.25 3.47
C GLY A 121 6.16 19.58 3.97
N ILE A 122 5.12 20.16 3.33
CA ILE A 122 4.65 21.50 3.73
C ILE A 122 3.51 21.48 4.75
N LYS A 123 2.85 20.35 5.03
CA LYS A 123 1.66 20.30 5.92
C LYS A 123 1.49 19.07 6.80
N PHE A 124 2.53 18.30 7.05
CA PHE A 124 2.35 17.06 7.85
C PHE A 124 2.57 17.23 9.35
N TYR A 125 3.01 18.40 9.82
CA TYR A 125 3.41 18.63 11.20
C TYR A 125 3.06 20.04 11.73
N ASN A 126 1.95 20.60 11.28
CA ASN A 126 1.39 21.82 11.89
C ASN A 126 0.22 21.46 12.78
#